data_57b59206465a21d7fcda2744a882943b
#
_entry.id   57b59206465a21d7fcda2744a882943b
#
_cell.length_a   1.000
_cell.length_b   1.000
_cell.length_c   1.000
_cell.angle_alpha   90.00
_cell.angle_beta   90.00
_cell.angle_gamma   90.00
#
_symmetry.space_group_name_H-M   'P 1'
#
loop_
_entity.id
_entity.type
_entity.pdbx_description
1 polymer ?
#
loop_
_entity_poly.entity_id
_entity_poly.type
_entity_poly.pdbx_seq_one_letter_code
_entity_poly.pdbx_strand_id
1 'polypeptide(L)'
;SLDRNGFRPSRYYITNDDFLILSSETGALKIDESRIKEKKRLEPGKLLLVDTKKGKLISDEEIKLHYANAKPYDKWLKNMVHLEEVSSKGYKHNFLDEKEILCLQRVFAWNYDELKLSVEAMASNGKEILAAMGVDTPLAVLSESYQPLFNYFKQLFAQVTNPPLDAIREEIITSTRVYLGSEGNLLKPNANNCKRVELHYPIISNEELYKIRNLKNFKVKEFSILFEDDKKTLEEALEELFKNVENEIEKGASIIILSDIGVNEEKCYIPSFIAVAGLHNH
;
A
#
# COMPACT_ATOMS: atom_id res chain seq x y z
N SER A 1 -19.03 -16.10 -7.83
CA SER A 1 -17.85 -16.57 -7.09
C SER A 1 -18.10 -16.48 -5.59
N LEU A 2 -17.49 -17.38 -4.85
CA LEU A 2 -17.46 -17.32 -3.40
C LEU A 2 -16.26 -16.50 -2.94
N ASP A 3 -16.33 -16.00 -1.71
CA ASP A 3 -15.14 -15.55 -1.01
C ASP A 3 -14.17 -16.73 -0.82
N ARG A 4 -12.89 -16.43 -0.58
CA ARG A 4 -11.81 -17.44 -0.50
C ARG A 4 -12.09 -18.55 0.50
N ASN A 5 -12.75 -18.24 1.61
CA ASN A 5 -12.98 -19.18 2.71
C ASN A 5 -14.31 -19.92 2.60
N GLY A 6 -15.18 -19.52 1.67
CA GLY A 6 -16.46 -20.15 1.45
C GLY A 6 -17.45 -19.96 2.59
N PHE A 7 -17.35 -18.89 3.37
CA PHE A 7 -18.30 -18.58 4.43
C PHE A 7 -19.71 -18.31 3.90
N ARG A 8 -19.81 -17.80 2.67
CA ARG A 8 -21.10 -17.62 2.00
C ARG A 8 -21.38 -18.82 1.12
N PRO A 9 -22.40 -19.62 1.41
CA PRO A 9 -22.71 -20.81 0.62
C PRO A 9 -23.16 -20.42 -0.78
N SER A 10 -22.74 -21.19 -1.77
CA SER A 10 -23.26 -21.13 -3.12
C SER A 10 -23.33 -22.54 -3.67
N ARG A 11 -24.51 -22.96 -4.03
CA ARG A 11 -24.82 -24.32 -4.51
C ARG A 11 -25.41 -24.24 -5.90
N TYR A 12 -25.12 -25.22 -6.72
CA TYR A 12 -25.71 -25.30 -8.04
C TYR A 12 -26.17 -26.70 -8.40
N TYR A 13 -27.21 -26.72 -9.22
CA TYR A 13 -27.74 -27.93 -9.83
C TYR A 13 -27.57 -27.85 -11.35
N ILE A 14 -27.27 -28.98 -11.94
CA ILE A 14 -27.36 -29.17 -13.39
C ILE A 14 -28.49 -30.12 -13.64
N THR A 15 -29.42 -29.77 -14.50
CA THR A 15 -30.59 -30.60 -14.84
C THR A 15 -30.33 -31.44 -16.08
N ASN A 16 -31.17 -32.49 -16.29
CA ASN A 16 -31.09 -33.35 -17.46
C ASN A 16 -31.42 -32.60 -18.78
N ASP A 17 -32.12 -31.48 -18.67
CA ASP A 17 -32.48 -30.59 -19.76
C ASP A 17 -31.54 -29.34 -19.87
N ASP A 18 -30.33 -29.50 -19.35
CA ASP A 18 -29.21 -28.56 -19.47
C ASP A 18 -29.44 -27.18 -18.83
N PHE A 19 -30.30 -27.05 -17.84
CA PHE A 19 -30.35 -25.85 -17.00
C PHE A 19 -29.29 -25.92 -15.89
N LEU A 20 -28.63 -24.79 -15.64
CA LEU A 20 -27.83 -24.60 -14.46
C LEU A 20 -28.53 -23.60 -13.53
N ILE A 21 -28.76 -24.02 -12.29
CA ILE A 21 -29.43 -23.23 -11.26
C ILE A 21 -28.46 -23.01 -10.12
N LEU A 22 -28.11 -21.75 -9.88
CA LEU A 22 -27.21 -21.35 -8.79
C LEU A 22 -27.99 -20.58 -7.75
N SER A 23 -27.84 -20.97 -6.49
CA SER A 23 -28.49 -20.30 -5.34
C SER A 23 -27.65 -20.41 -4.09
N SER A 24 -27.87 -19.53 -3.11
CA SER A 24 -27.24 -19.60 -1.79
C SER A 24 -27.72 -20.84 -1.00
N GLU A 25 -28.95 -21.22 -1.23
CA GLU A 25 -29.61 -22.30 -0.49
C GLU A 25 -30.29 -23.31 -1.43
N THR A 26 -30.42 -24.56 -0.96
CA THR A 26 -31.19 -25.56 -1.64
C THR A 26 -32.70 -25.30 -1.45
N GLY A 27 -33.48 -25.48 -2.49
CA GLY A 27 -34.91 -25.27 -2.44
C GLY A 27 -35.41 -23.85 -2.69
N ALA A 28 -34.50 -22.90 -3.00
CA ALA A 28 -34.88 -21.57 -3.46
C ALA A 28 -35.74 -21.58 -4.72
N LEU A 29 -35.54 -22.58 -5.56
CA LEU A 29 -36.42 -22.94 -6.69
C LEU A 29 -36.84 -24.38 -6.53
N LYS A 30 -38.15 -24.63 -6.57
CA LYS A 30 -38.69 -26.00 -6.54
C LYS A 30 -38.43 -26.69 -7.87
N ILE A 31 -37.63 -27.73 -7.84
CA ILE A 31 -37.26 -28.55 -8.98
C ILE A 31 -37.55 -30.00 -8.60
N ASP A 32 -38.15 -30.76 -9.52
CA ASP A 32 -38.30 -32.18 -9.36
C ASP A 32 -36.92 -32.84 -9.32
N GLU A 33 -36.68 -33.63 -8.27
CA GLU A 33 -35.39 -34.29 -8.07
C GLU A 33 -34.99 -35.21 -9.22
N SER A 34 -35.98 -35.80 -9.91
CA SER A 34 -35.77 -36.66 -11.08
C SER A 34 -35.12 -35.90 -12.27
N ARG A 35 -35.27 -34.59 -12.32
CA ARG A 35 -34.66 -33.74 -13.33
C ARG A 35 -33.23 -33.34 -13.02
N ILE A 36 -32.76 -33.58 -11.81
CA ILE A 36 -31.44 -33.13 -11.39
C ILE A 36 -30.41 -34.18 -11.77
N LYS A 37 -29.46 -33.77 -12.66
CA LYS A 37 -28.33 -34.57 -13.10
C LYS A 37 -27.18 -34.51 -12.10
N GLU A 38 -26.85 -33.29 -11.61
CA GLU A 38 -25.76 -33.06 -10.68
C GLU A 38 -26.16 -32.04 -9.62
N LYS A 39 -25.75 -32.30 -8.37
CA LYS A 39 -25.84 -31.36 -7.23
C LYS A 39 -24.42 -31.07 -6.77
N LYS A 40 -24.00 -29.81 -6.83
CA LYS A 40 -22.65 -29.40 -6.43
C LYS A 40 -22.67 -28.16 -5.57
N ARG A 41 -21.61 -27.98 -4.82
CA ARG A 41 -21.31 -26.74 -4.09
C ARG A 41 -20.14 -26.06 -4.77
N LEU A 42 -20.20 -24.74 -4.89
CA LEU A 42 -19.03 -23.96 -5.31
C LEU A 42 -18.02 -23.96 -4.16
N GLU A 43 -16.83 -24.42 -4.44
CA GLU A 43 -15.75 -24.53 -3.46
C GLU A 43 -15.07 -23.18 -3.24
N PRO A 44 -14.48 -22.95 -2.06
CA PRO A 44 -13.69 -21.76 -1.76
C PRO A 44 -12.55 -21.58 -2.77
N GLY A 45 -12.35 -20.33 -3.23
CA GLY A 45 -11.30 -19.99 -4.20
C GLY A 45 -11.48 -20.59 -5.59
N LYS A 46 -12.62 -21.23 -5.89
CA LYS A 46 -12.94 -21.78 -7.21
C LYS A 46 -13.84 -20.87 -8.03
N LEU A 47 -13.68 -20.93 -9.31
CA LEU A 47 -14.49 -20.22 -10.31
C LEU A 47 -15.49 -21.17 -10.94
N LEU A 48 -16.70 -20.68 -11.22
CA LEU A 48 -17.69 -21.36 -12.02
C LEU A 48 -18.02 -20.49 -13.23
N LEU A 49 -17.78 -20.99 -14.42
CA LEU A 49 -18.09 -20.30 -15.66
C LEU A 49 -18.98 -21.18 -16.54
N VAL A 50 -20.10 -20.62 -16.96
CA VAL A 50 -21.01 -21.24 -17.94
C VAL A 50 -20.95 -20.45 -19.23
N ASP A 51 -20.49 -21.08 -20.29
CA ASP A 51 -20.52 -20.49 -21.63
C ASP A 51 -21.82 -20.96 -22.32
N THR A 52 -22.85 -20.13 -22.25
CA THR A 52 -24.16 -20.43 -22.80
C THR A 52 -24.17 -20.53 -24.34
N LYS A 53 -23.19 -19.89 -25.01
CA LYS A 53 -23.05 -20.00 -26.47
C LYS A 53 -22.49 -21.36 -26.90
N LYS A 54 -21.58 -21.90 -26.10
CA LYS A 54 -20.97 -23.21 -26.31
C LYS A 54 -21.71 -24.34 -25.62
N GLY A 55 -22.69 -24.05 -24.78
CA GLY A 55 -23.37 -25.04 -23.95
C GLY A 55 -22.43 -25.81 -23.02
N LYS A 56 -21.38 -25.16 -22.51
CA LYS A 56 -20.31 -25.83 -21.75
C LYS A 56 -20.12 -25.20 -20.38
N LEU A 57 -19.96 -26.05 -19.38
CA LEU A 57 -19.42 -25.68 -18.08
C LEU A 57 -17.89 -25.74 -18.16
N ILE A 58 -17.23 -24.64 -17.85
CA ILE A 58 -15.76 -24.51 -17.89
C ILE A 58 -15.23 -24.66 -16.47
N SER A 59 -14.26 -25.56 -16.30
CA SER A 59 -13.68 -25.84 -14.99
C SER A 59 -12.80 -24.70 -14.48
N ASP A 60 -12.62 -24.65 -13.15
CA ASP A 60 -11.72 -23.68 -12.50
C ASP A 60 -10.30 -23.77 -13.07
N GLU A 61 -9.81 -24.99 -13.25
CA GLU A 61 -8.47 -25.23 -13.77
C GLU A 61 -8.34 -24.72 -15.22
N GLU A 62 -9.34 -24.98 -16.08
CA GLU A 62 -9.36 -24.53 -17.46
C GLU A 62 -9.35 -23.00 -17.53
N ILE A 63 -10.13 -22.33 -16.68
CA ILE A 63 -10.18 -20.87 -16.59
C ILE A 63 -8.82 -20.31 -16.14
N LYS A 64 -8.29 -20.83 -15.04
CA LYS A 64 -7.01 -20.39 -14.48
C LYS A 64 -5.86 -20.59 -15.47
N LEU A 65 -5.82 -21.75 -16.12
CA LEU A 65 -4.80 -22.06 -17.11
C LEU A 65 -4.89 -21.14 -18.33
N HIS A 66 -6.10 -20.85 -18.79
CA HIS A 66 -6.32 -19.90 -19.89
C HIS A 66 -5.74 -18.51 -19.57
N TYR A 67 -6.05 -17.97 -18.41
CA TYR A 67 -5.53 -16.65 -18.00
C TYR A 67 -4.04 -16.68 -17.68
N ALA A 68 -3.55 -17.72 -17.02
CA ALA A 68 -2.12 -17.85 -16.72
C ALA A 68 -1.24 -17.89 -17.97
N ASN A 69 -1.75 -18.46 -19.06
CA ASN A 69 -1.03 -18.55 -20.34
C ASN A 69 -1.36 -17.42 -21.32
N ALA A 70 -2.26 -16.49 -20.97
CA ALA A 70 -2.71 -15.42 -21.88
C ALA A 70 -1.59 -14.43 -22.23
N LYS A 71 -0.60 -14.27 -21.35
CA LYS A 71 0.55 -13.37 -21.50
C LYS A 71 1.81 -14.03 -20.94
N PRO A 72 2.99 -13.61 -21.35
CA PRO A 72 4.26 -14.15 -20.83
C PRO A 72 4.63 -13.48 -19.48
N TYR A 73 3.81 -13.69 -18.46
CA TYR A 73 3.94 -13.04 -17.14
C TYR A 73 5.29 -13.33 -16.45
N ASP A 74 5.81 -14.53 -16.61
CA ASP A 74 7.13 -14.94 -16.13
C ASP A 74 8.27 -14.07 -16.69
N LYS A 75 8.14 -13.66 -17.96
CA LYS A 75 9.10 -12.74 -18.59
C LYS A 75 8.91 -11.31 -18.10
N TRP A 76 7.65 -10.90 -17.89
CA TRP A 76 7.35 -9.55 -17.40
C TRP A 76 7.87 -9.32 -15.98
N LEU A 77 7.73 -10.30 -15.10
CA LEU A 77 8.20 -10.24 -13.71
C LEU A 77 9.72 -10.06 -13.60
N LYS A 78 10.50 -10.46 -14.62
CA LYS A 78 11.95 -10.19 -14.67
C LYS A 78 12.31 -8.70 -14.76
N ASN A 79 11.34 -7.83 -15.04
CA ASN A 79 11.55 -6.39 -15.03
C ASN A 79 11.49 -5.79 -13.62
N MET A 80 11.05 -6.57 -12.64
CA MET A 80 11.01 -6.14 -11.23
C MET A 80 12.43 -6.08 -10.68
N VAL A 81 12.68 -5.08 -9.86
CA VAL A 81 13.95 -4.90 -9.14
C VAL A 81 13.70 -5.16 -7.66
N HIS A 82 14.44 -6.09 -7.09
CA HIS A 82 14.46 -6.33 -5.65
C HIS A 82 15.53 -5.43 -5.03
N LEU A 83 15.14 -4.54 -4.13
CA LEU A 83 16.05 -3.52 -3.58
C LEU A 83 17.26 -4.14 -2.86
N GLU A 84 17.09 -5.33 -2.31
CA GLU A 84 18.16 -6.07 -1.65
C GLU A 84 19.32 -6.43 -2.60
N GLU A 85 19.01 -6.67 -3.86
CA GLU A 85 20.00 -7.02 -4.90
C GLU A 85 20.74 -5.78 -5.44
N VAL A 86 20.27 -4.57 -5.11
CA VAL A 86 20.89 -3.33 -5.55
C VAL A 86 22.10 -3.02 -4.67
N SER A 87 23.23 -2.74 -5.31
CA SER A 87 24.48 -2.42 -4.61
C SER A 87 24.41 -1.09 -3.86
N SER A 88 24.90 -1.10 -2.62
CA SER A 88 25.10 0.09 -1.80
C SER A 88 26.53 0.65 -1.89
N LYS A 89 27.32 0.23 -2.88
CA LYS A 89 28.71 0.65 -3.04
C LYS A 89 28.80 2.18 -3.14
N GLY A 90 29.55 2.78 -2.24
CA GLY A 90 29.70 4.24 -2.14
C GLY A 90 28.81 4.89 -1.08
N TYR A 91 27.88 4.16 -0.48
CA TYR A 91 27.14 4.65 0.67
C TYR A 91 28.07 4.96 1.84
N LYS A 92 27.86 6.11 2.48
CA LYS A 92 28.54 6.48 3.71
C LYS A 92 27.49 6.83 4.75
N HIS A 93 27.59 6.19 5.90
CA HIS A 93 26.71 6.51 7.02
C HIS A 93 27.04 7.91 7.55
N ASN A 94 26.02 8.75 7.68
CA ASN A 94 26.15 10.05 8.33
C ASN A 94 25.63 9.92 9.77
N PHE A 95 26.47 10.21 10.75
CA PHE A 95 26.08 10.23 12.14
C PHE A 95 25.78 11.68 12.52
N LEU A 96 24.61 11.91 13.09
CA LEU A 96 24.21 13.18 13.66
C LEU A 96 24.84 13.33 15.04
N ASP A 97 25.25 14.52 15.41
CA ASP A 97 25.66 14.82 16.76
C ASP A 97 24.45 15.02 17.70
N GLU A 98 24.69 15.07 19.02
CA GLU A 98 23.62 15.22 20.00
C GLU A 98 22.81 16.51 19.84
N LYS A 99 23.43 17.59 19.40
CA LYS A 99 22.76 18.88 19.21
C LYS A 99 21.84 18.82 18.00
N GLU A 100 22.32 18.21 16.91
CA GLU A 100 21.51 17.98 15.71
C GLU A 100 20.31 17.10 16.02
N ILE A 101 20.52 16.01 16.76
CA ILE A 101 19.42 15.11 17.20
C ILE A 101 18.40 15.89 18.04
N LEU A 102 18.81 16.64 19.04
CA LEU A 102 17.91 17.44 19.87
C LEU A 102 17.17 18.52 19.07
N CYS A 103 17.83 19.14 18.12
CA CYS A 103 17.19 20.09 17.22
C CYS A 103 16.08 19.42 16.40
N LEU A 104 16.38 18.29 15.75
CA LEU A 104 15.41 17.53 14.95
C LEU A 104 14.26 16.99 15.78
N GLN A 105 14.52 16.53 17.00
CA GLN A 105 13.46 16.11 17.92
C GLN A 105 12.46 17.24 18.20
N ARG A 106 12.94 18.46 18.40
CA ARG A 106 12.10 19.64 18.62
C ARG A 106 11.32 20.01 17.36
N VAL A 107 11.98 20.04 16.22
CA VAL A 107 11.37 20.37 14.92
C VAL A 107 10.24 19.42 14.58
N PHE A 108 10.42 18.13 14.83
CA PHE A 108 9.42 17.09 14.56
C PHE A 108 8.52 16.77 15.78
N ALA A 109 8.55 17.61 16.82
CA ALA A 109 7.71 17.51 18.02
C ALA A 109 7.82 16.18 18.77
N TRP A 110 8.97 15.53 18.74
CA TRP A 110 9.22 14.36 19.56
C TRP A 110 9.30 14.75 21.05
N ASN A 111 8.40 14.26 21.86
CA ASN A 111 8.41 14.48 23.29
C ASN A 111 9.03 13.29 24.04
N TYR A 112 9.27 13.48 25.34
CA TYR A 112 9.90 12.47 26.20
C TYR A 112 9.09 11.18 26.26
N ASP A 113 7.78 11.28 26.36
CA ASP A 113 6.91 10.10 26.48
C ASP A 113 6.92 9.27 25.22
N GLU A 114 6.88 9.90 24.03
CA GLU A 114 6.98 9.19 22.76
C GLU A 114 8.33 8.49 22.61
N LEU A 115 9.42 9.17 22.97
CA LEU A 115 10.75 8.57 22.94
C LEU A 115 10.87 7.39 23.89
N LYS A 116 10.37 7.54 25.13
CA LYS A 116 10.48 6.53 26.18
C LYS A 116 9.53 5.36 25.97
N LEU A 117 8.26 5.63 25.70
CA LEU A 117 7.21 4.60 25.65
C LEU A 117 7.11 3.92 24.29
N SER A 118 7.52 4.60 23.22
CA SER A 118 7.42 4.07 21.87
C SER A 118 8.79 3.68 21.31
N VAL A 119 9.65 4.65 21.06
CA VAL A 119 10.91 4.43 20.33
C VAL A 119 11.85 3.51 21.11
N GLU A 120 12.08 3.77 22.40
CA GLU A 120 12.95 2.94 23.25
C GLU A 120 12.38 1.53 23.38
N ALA A 121 11.05 1.41 23.56
CA ALA A 121 10.40 0.11 23.69
C ALA A 121 10.50 -0.71 22.39
N MET A 122 10.32 -0.08 21.23
CA MET A 122 10.50 -0.75 19.93
C MET A 122 11.96 -1.15 19.71
N ALA A 123 12.90 -0.25 20.01
CA ALA A 123 14.33 -0.53 19.87
C ALA A 123 14.80 -1.67 20.75
N SER A 124 14.30 -1.73 22.00
CA SER A 124 14.69 -2.76 22.98
C SER A 124 14.07 -4.13 22.68
N ASN A 125 12.84 -4.17 22.19
CA ASN A 125 12.08 -5.40 22.01
C ASN A 125 12.05 -5.91 20.56
N GLY A 126 12.49 -5.11 19.58
CA GLY A 126 12.47 -5.47 18.16
C GLY A 126 11.06 -5.72 17.60
N LYS A 127 10.04 -5.11 18.19
CA LYS A 127 8.64 -5.25 17.79
C LYS A 127 7.85 -3.98 18.06
N GLU A 128 6.76 -3.81 17.36
CA GLU A 128 5.82 -2.71 17.59
C GLU A 128 5.21 -2.77 18.98
N ILE A 129 4.94 -1.60 19.56
CA ILE A 129 4.27 -1.48 20.86
C ILE A 129 2.77 -1.78 20.73
N LEU A 130 2.19 -2.28 21.81
CA LEU A 130 0.73 -2.42 21.92
C LEU A 130 0.15 -1.13 22.50
N ALA A 131 -0.82 -0.57 21.81
CA ALA A 131 -1.51 0.65 22.23
C ALA A 131 -2.99 0.60 21.84
N ALA A 132 -3.80 1.48 22.44
CA ALA A 132 -5.18 1.67 22.05
C ALA A 132 -5.25 2.35 20.68
N MET A 133 -6.12 1.86 19.80
CA MET A 133 -6.27 2.41 18.43
C MET A 133 -7.16 3.66 18.42
N GLY A 134 -8.16 3.75 19.28
CA GLY A 134 -9.07 4.88 19.39
C GLY A 134 -8.65 5.83 20.52
N VAL A 135 -8.72 7.13 20.27
CA VAL A 135 -8.47 8.18 21.24
C VAL A 135 -9.60 9.19 21.21
N ASP A 136 -10.36 9.28 22.29
CA ASP A 136 -11.47 10.23 22.46
C ASP A 136 -11.06 11.48 23.28
N THR A 137 -9.82 11.54 23.74
CA THR A 137 -9.27 12.71 24.43
C THR A 137 -9.23 13.89 23.46
N PRO A 138 -9.88 15.03 23.76
CA PRO A 138 -9.85 16.21 22.90
C PRO A 138 -8.45 16.79 22.83
N LEU A 139 -8.13 17.42 21.69
CA LEU A 139 -6.89 18.15 21.53
C LEU A 139 -6.80 19.33 22.52
N ALA A 140 -5.61 19.58 23.02
CA ALA A 140 -5.34 20.69 23.95
C ALA A 140 -5.27 22.03 23.16
N VAL A 141 -6.42 22.53 22.69
CA VAL A 141 -6.53 23.70 21.80
C VAL A 141 -6.02 25.02 22.41
N LEU A 142 -5.85 25.07 23.72
CA LEU A 142 -5.26 26.22 24.43
C LEU A 142 -3.77 26.04 24.72
N SER A 143 -3.17 24.95 24.28
CA SER A 143 -1.74 24.73 24.43
C SER A 143 -0.96 25.50 23.37
N GLU A 144 0.15 26.09 23.75
CA GLU A 144 1.13 26.70 22.84
C GLU A 144 2.13 25.68 22.26
N SER A 145 2.04 24.41 22.69
CA SER A 145 2.92 23.36 22.17
C SER A 145 2.54 23.00 20.74
N TYR A 146 3.53 23.00 19.88
CA TYR A 146 3.37 22.53 18.50
C TYR A 146 2.87 21.08 18.48
N GLN A 147 1.90 20.82 17.61
CA GLN A 147 1.36 19.48 17.36
C GLN A 147 1.54 19.12 15.89
N PRO A 148 2.18 17.98 15.59
CA PRO A 148 2.25 17.50 14.21
C PRO A 148 0.86 17.32 13.60
N LEU A 149 0.72 17.63 12.31
CA LEU A 149 -0.56 17.61 11.62
C LEU A 149 -1.30 16.26 11.76
N PHE A 150 -0.60 15.14 11.71
CA PHE A 150 -1.23 13.81 11.83
C PHE A 150 -1.84 13.55 13.21
N ASN A 151 -1.51 14.31 14.26
CA ASN A 151 -2.17 14.21 15.55
C ASN A 151 -3.65 14.65 15.52
N TYR A 152 -4.06 15.41 14.49
CA TYR A 152 -5.44 15.80 14.28
C TYR A 152 -6.29 14.73 13.58
N PHE A 153 -5.67 13.72 12.99
CA PHE A 153 -6.33 12.64 12.25
C PHE A 153 -6.31 11.35 13.06
N LYS A 154 -6.98 11.38 14.21
CA LYS A 154 -7.10 10.24 15.12
C LYS A 154 -8.45 9.57 14.96
N GLN A 155 -8.45 8.24 15.07
CA GLN A 155 -9.67 7.47 15.19
C GLN A 155 -10.33 7.74 16.55
N LEU A 156 -11.62 8.09 16.56
CA LEU A 156 -12.38 8.41 17.77
C LEU A 156 -13.13 7.21 18.36
N PHE A 157 -13.04 6.06 17.77
CA PHE A 157 -13.74 4.83 18.20
C PHE A 157 -12.78 3.64 18.23
N ALA A 158 -13.07 2.70 19.12
CA ALA A 158 -12.34 1.44 19.18
C ALA A 158 -12.76 0.51 18.04
N GLN A 159 -11.82 -0.25 17.54
CA GLN A 159 -12.08 -1.34 16.59
C GLN A 159 -11.93 -2.70 17.27
N VAL A 160 -12.41 -3.76 16.63
CA VAL A 160 -12.21 -5.12 17.14
C VAL A 160 -10.73 -5.47 17.18
N THR A 161 -10.29 -6.03 18.32
CA THR A 161 -8.89 -6.45 18.52
C THR A 161 -8.51 -7.59 17.60
N ASN A 162 -9.44 -8.53 17.37
CA ASN A 162 -9.25 -9.69 16.50
C ASN A 162 -10.25 -9.61 15.34
N PRO A 163 -9.94 -8.93 14.24
CA PRO A 163 -10.81 -8.90 13.07
C PRO A 163 -10.98 -10.33 12.50
N PRO A 164 -12.11 -10.63 11.84
CA PRO A 164 -12.41 -11.97 11.32
C PRO A 164 -11.59 -12.29 10.07
N LEU A 165 -10.28 -12.45 10.25
CA LEU A 165 -9.31 -12.84 9.24
C LEU A 165 -8.86 -14.28 9.48
N ASP A 166 -8.83 -15.07 8.43
CA ASP A 166 -8.20 -16.39 8.46
C ASP A 166 -6.71 -16.31 8.15
N ALA A 167 -5.93 -17.33 8.52
CA ALA A 167 -4.49 -17.36 8.36
C ALA A 167 -4.01 -17.24 6.89
N ILE A 168 -4.85 -17.60 5.93
CA ILE A 168 -4.48 -17.48 4.51
C ILE A 168 -4.67 -16.04 4.01
N ARG A 169 -5.74 -15.38 4.47
CA ARG A 169 -6.03 -13.99 4.11
C ARG A 169 -5.13 -13.01 4.84
N GLU A 170 -4.72 -13.36 6.05
CA GLU A 170 -3.80 -12.58 6.87
C GLU A 170 -2.50 -12.26 6.13
N GLU A 171 -1.92 -13.21 5.41
CA GLU A 171 -0.71 -13.00 4.62
C GLU A 171 -0.82 -11.82 3.63
N ILE A 172 -1.98 -11.66 3.00
CA ILE A 172 -2.20 -10.57 2.04
C ILE A 172 -2.54 -9.26 2.75
N ILE A 173 -3.40 -9.31 3.78
CA ILE A 173 -3.93 -8.12 4.46
C ILE A 173 -2.87 -7.46 5.33
N THR A 174 -2.02 -8.24 5.98
CA THR A 174 -0.94 -7.76 6.85
C THR A 174 0.39 -7.60 6.12
N SER A 175 0.43 -7.81 4.80
CA SER A 175 1.64 -7.63 4.02
C SER A 175 2.15 -6.19 4.12
N THR A 176 3.42 -6.04 4.44
CA THR A 176 4.13 -4.76 4.46
C THR A 176 4.86 -4.47 3.16
N ARG A 177 4.76 -5.35 2.17
CA ARG A 177 5.43 -5.16 0.87
C ARG A 177 4.89 -3.95 0.13
N VAL A 178 5.80 -3.17 -0.42
CA VAL A 178 5.50 -1.98 -1.21
C VAL A 178 6.20 -2.08 -2.56
N TYR A 179 5.55 -1.60 -3.61
CA TYR A 179 6.09 -1.58 -4.96
C TYR A 179 6.18 -0.13 -5.44
N LEU A 180 7.40 0.39 -5.62
CA LEU A 180 7.64 1.73 -6.14
C LEU A 180 7.71 1.72 -7.67
N GLY A 181 7.23 2.78 -8.29
CA GLY A 181 7.20 2.97 -9.73
C GLY A 181 5.77 3.04 -10.28
N SER A 182 5.67 3.38 -11.56
CA SER A 182 4.36 3.55 -12.21
C SER A 182 3.64 2.21 -12.36
N GLU A 183 2.38 2.17 -11.97
CA GLU A 183 1.51 0.99 -12.18
C GLU A 183 1.02 0.87 -13.61
N GLY A 184 1.00 1.97 -14.36
CA GLY A 184 0.45 2.01 -15.71
C GLY A 184 -1.06 1.72 -15.73
N ASN A 185 -1.54 1.24 -16.86
CA ASN A 185 -2.96 0.91 -17.00
C ASN A 185 -3.22 -0.56 -16.61
N LEU A 186 -3.84 -0.78 -15.46
CA LEU A 186 -4.16 -2.12 -14.95
C LEU A 186 -5.18 -2.88 -15.82
N LEU A 187 -6.03 -2.16 -16.57
CA LEU A 187 -6.99 -2.78 -17.49
C LEU A 187 -6.35 -3.22 -18.81
N LYS A 188 -5.14 -2.74 -19.10
CA LYS A 188 -4.35 -3.11 -20.29
C LYS A 188 -2.93 -3.51 -19.88
N PRO A 189 -2.78 -4.62 -19.11
CA PRO A 189 -1.51 -5.02 -18.58
C PRO A 189 -0.48 -5.34 -19.65
N ASN A 190 0.74 -4.89 -19.43
CA ASN A 190 1.90 -5.12 -20.28
C ASN A 190 3.19 -5.22 -19.44
N ALA A 191 4.32 -5.51 -20.07
CA ALA A 191 5.59 -5.71 -19.38
C ALA A 191 6.07 -4.51 -18.54
N ASN A 192 5.67 -3.27 -18.91
CA ASN A 192 6.07 -2.09 -18.16
C ASN A 192 5.38 -1.98 -16.79
N ASN A 193 4.18 -2.59 -16.63
CA ASN A 193 3.51 -2.63 -15.32
C ASN A 193 4.33 -3.39 -14.26
N CYS A 194 5.23 -4.28 -14.69
CA CYS A 194 6.13 -5.01 -13.81
C CYS A 194 7.48 -4.30 -13.61
N LYS A 195 7.73 -3.15 -14.25
CA LYS A 195 8.94 -2.35 -14.02
C LYS A 195 8.78 -1.55 -12.74
N ARG A 196 8.99 -2.21 -11.61
CA ARG A 196 8.80 -1.67 -10.26
C ARG A 196 9.94 -2.10 -9.36
N VAL A 197 10.11 -1.41 -8.25
CA VAL A 197 11.06 -1.76 -7.19
C VAL A 197 10.27 -2.37 -6.04
N GLU A 198 10.57 -3.59 -5.67
CA GLU A 198 9.98 -4.25 -4.51
C GLU A 198 10.73 -3.85 -3.24
N LEU A 199 9.98 -3.43 -2.24
CA LEU A 199 10.43 -3.19 -0.87
C LEU A 199 9.71 -4.19 0.04
N HIS A 200 10.43 -4.81 0.96
CA HIS A 200 9.82 -5.71 1.96
C HIS A 200 9.05 -4.94 3.03
N TYR A 201 9.45 -3.69 3.30
CA TYR A 201 8.87 -2.84 4.32
C TYR A 201 8.64 -1.42 3.78
N PRO A 202 7.61 -0.71 4.26
CA PRO A 202 7.35 0.67 3.87
C PRO A 202 8.30 1.67 4.53
N ILE A 203 9.03 1.25 5.58
CA ILE A 203 10.07 2.02 6.25
C ILE A 203 11.41 1.50 5.76
N ILE A 204 12.24 2.40 5.24
CA ILE A 204 13.54 2.06 4.66
C ILE A 204 14.67 2.80 5.39
N SER A 205 15.84 2.19 5.39
CA SER A 205 17.06 2.79 5.92
C SER A 205 17.63 3.85 4.97
N ASN A 206 18.54 4.68 5.47
CA ASN A 206 19.29 5.64 4.64
C ASN A 206 20.12 4.94 3.54
N GLU A 207 20.60 3.74 3.80
CA GLU A 207 21.29 2.92 2.81
C GLU A 207 20.35 2.47 1.69
N GLU A 208 19.15 2.02 2.02
CA GLU A 208 18.13 1.65 1.04
C GLU A 208 17.65 2.86 0.23
N LEU A 209 17.48 4.02 0.88
CA LEU A 209 17.19 5.26 0.18
C LEU A 209 18.32 5.63 -0.80
N TYR A 210 19.58 5.45 -0.40
CA TYR A 210 20.73 5.64 -1.29
C TYR A 210 20.67 4.70 -2.51
N LYS A 211 20.31 3.43 -2.31
CA LYS A 211 20.11 2.47 -3.41
C LYS A 211 19.02 2.96 -4.38
N ILE A 212 17.88 3.44 -3.85
CA ILE A 212 16.76 3.96 -4.66
C ILE A 212 17.24 5.17 -5.49
N ARG A 213 17.94 6.12 -4.89
CA ARG A 213 18.48 7.29 -5.59
C ARG A 213 19.39 6.93 -6.77
N ASN A 214 20.06 5.78 -6.69
CA ASN A 214 21.05 5.33 -7.69
C ASN A 214 20.54 4.23 -8.63
N LEU A 215 19.23 4.00 -8.71
CA LEU A 215 18.63 3.01 -9.60
C LEU A 215 18.85 3.38 -11.08
N LYS A 216 19.52 2.52 -11.82
CA LYS A 216 19.88 2.79 -13.23
C LYS A 216 18.69 2.73 -14.19
N ASN A 217 17.69 1.90 -13.87
CA ASN A 217 16.55 1.63 -14.76
C ASN A 217 15.34 2.52 -14.48
N PHE A 218 15.45 3.43 -13.51
CA PHE A 218 14.40 4.35 -13.07
C PHE A 218 14.91 5.78 -13.13
N LYS A 219 14.06 6.70 -13.52
CA LYS A 219 14.35 8.12 -13.38
C LYS A 219 13.83 8.57 -12.02
N VAL A 220 14.74 8.61 -11.06
CA VAL A 220 14.46 9.03 -9.68
C VAL A 220 14.75 10.51 -9.57
N LYS A 221 13.86 11.27 -8.96
CA LYS A 221 14.00 12.70 -8.67
C LYS A 221 13.68 13.00 -7.23
N GLU A 222 14.52 13.86 -6.64
CA GLU A 222 14.36 14.31 -5.26
C GLU A 222 14.06 15.80 -5.25
N PHE A 223 13.09 16.17 -4.42
CA PHE A 223 12.63 17.53 -4.20
C PHE A 223 12.69 17.85 -2.72
N SER A 224 13.28 18.98 -2.40
CA SER A 224 13.20 19.54 -1.05
C SER A 224 11.77 20.02 -0.80
N ILE A 225 11.24 19.70 0.36
CA ILE A 225 9.97 20.24 0.86
C ILE A 225 10.20 21.39 1.86
N LEU A 226 11.41 21.98 1.85
CA LEU A 226 11.76 23.11 2.70
C LEU A 226 11.40 24.42 2.01
N PHE A 227 10.97 25.40 2.81
CA PHE A 227 10.74 26.78 2.39
C PHE A 227 11.09 27.75 3.51
N GLU A 228 11.29 29.01 3.16
CA GLU A 228 11.55 30.11 4.10
C GLU A 228 10.23 30.85 4.33
N ASP A 229 9.68 30.77 5.54
CA ASP A 229 8.33 31.28 5.89
C ASP A 229 8.25 32.82 5.91
N ASP A 230 9.38 33.50 6.00
CA ASP A 230 9.49 34.95 5.82
C ASP A 230 9.41 35.41 4.33
N LYS A 231 9.64 34.48 3.39
CA LYS A 231 9.66 34.76 1.94
C LYS A 231 8.48 34.18 1.17
N LYS A 232 7.92 33.08 1.65
CA LYS A 232 6.84 32.36 0.97
C LYS A 232 5.83 31.83 1.97
N THR A 233 4.58 31.83 1.58
CA THR A 233 3.52 31.13 2.30
C THR A 233 3.61 29.61 2.05
N LEU A 234 3.00 28.82 2.92
CA LEU A 234 2.87 27.36 2.73
C LEU A 234 2.21 27.01 1.40
N GLU A 235 1.17 27.76 1.01
CA GLU A 235 0.43 27.57 -0.23
C GLU A 235 1.33 27.80 -1.46
N GLU A 236 2.08 28.90 -1.48
CA GLU A 236 3.02 29.19 -2.55
C GLU A 236 4.12 28.13 -2.67
N ALA A 237 4.62 27.63 -1.53
CA ALA A 237 5.62 26.55 -1.51
C ALA A 237 5.07 25.23 -2.06
N LEU A 238 3.82 24.89 -1.75
CA LEU A 238 3.13 23.73 -2.30
C LEU A 238 2.91 23.83 -3.81
N GLU A 239 2.42 24.97 -4.28
CA GLU A 239 2.21 25.21 -5.71
C GLU A 239 3.52 25.13 -6.52
N GLU A 240 4.60 25.65 -5.96
CA GLU A 240 5.93 25.53 -6.57
C GLU A 240 6.40 24.07 -6.61
N LEU A 241 6.22 23.33 -5.52
CA LEU A 241 6.53 21.90 -5.45
C LEU A 241 5.77 21.13 -6.52
N PHE A 242 4.47 21.35 -6.64
CA PHE A 242 3.61 20.66 -7.61
C PHE A 242 4.08 20.88 -9.04
N LYS A 243 4.31 22.13 -9.43
CA LYS A 243 4.83 22.48 -10.77
C LYS A 243 6.19 21.85 -11.07
N ASN A 244 7.08 21.86 -10.08
CA ASN A 244 8.41 21.28 -10.26
C ASN A 244 8.37 19.77 -10.44
N VAL A 245 7.51 19.08 -9.67
CA VAL A 245 7.34 17.64 -9.78
C VAL A 245 6.65 17.26 -11.08
N GLU A 246 5.56 17.95 -11.46
CA GLU A 246 4.85 17.75 -12.72
C GLU A 246 5.81 17.83 -13.92
N ASN A 247 6.62 18.88 -14.01
CA ASN A 247 7.63 19.04 -15.04
C ASN A 247 8.61 17.86 -15.14
N GLU A 248 9.01 17.28 -14.00
CA GLU A 248 9.92 16.12 -14.03
C GLU A 248 9.20 14.81 -14.36
N ILE A 249 7.92 14.67 -13.99
CA ILE A 249 7.08 13.55 -14.41
C ILE A 249 6.88 13.57 -15.94
N GLU A 250 6.59 14.73 -16.52
CA GLU A 250 6.48 14.89 -17.98
C GLU A 250 7.78 14.50 -18.70
N LYS A 251 8.93 14.75 -18.08
CA LYS A 251 10.23 14.30 -18.57
C LYS A 251 10.51 12.81 -18.28
N GLY A 252 9.56 12.09 -17.71
CA GLY A 252 9.62 10.64 -17.48
C GLY A 252 10.17 10.24 -16.11
N ALA A 253 10.14 11.10 -15.10
CA ALA A 253 10.41 10.67 -13.72
C ALA A 253 9.38 9.61 -13.30
N SER A 254 9.85 8.54 -12.67
CA SER A 254 9.03 7.40 -12.27
C SER A 254 9.04 7.16 -10.75
N ILE A 255 9.97 7.76 -10.04
CA ILE A 255 10.05 7.75 -8.58
C ILE A 255 10.37 9.18 -8.12
N ILE A 256 9.53 9.70 -7.23
CA ILE A 256 9.69 11.02 -6.62
C ILE A 256 10.03 10.82 -5.15
N ILE A 257 11.05 11.51 -4.69
CA ILE A 257 11.46 11.56 -3.28
C ILE A 257 11.20 12.97 -2.79
N LEU A 258 10.43 13.10 -1.73
CA LEU A 258 10.24 14.35 -1.00
C LEU A 258 11.15 14.34 0.23
N SER A 259 11.96 15.38 0.41
CA SER A 259 13.00 15.41 1.44
C SER A 259 12.89 16.66 2.31
N ASP A 260 12.87 16.47 3.62
CA ASP A 260 12.96 17.50 4.65
C ASP A 260 14.38 17.69 5.20
N ILE A 261 15.35 17.02 4.59
CA ILE A 261 16.76 17.14 4.98
C ILE A 261 17.24 18.59 4.85
N GLY A 262 17.83 19.11 5.95
CA GLY A 262 18.34 20.47 6.00
C GLY A 262 17.39 21.48 6.66
N VAL A 263 16.30 20.98 7.28
CA VAL A 263 15.42 21.81 8.12
C VAL A 263 16.24 22.48 9.23
N ASN A 264 16.01 23.78 9.46
CA ASN A 264 16.70 24.57 10.46
C ASN A 264 15.84 25.78 10.88
N GLU A 265 16.43 26.73 11.62
CA GLU A 265 15.72 27.91 12.11
C GLU A 265 15.23 28.87 11.03
N GLU A 266 15.83 28.83 9.83
CA GLU A 266 15.47 29.68 8.67
C GLU A 266 14.57 28.97 7.67
N LYS A 267 14.58 27.63 7.68
CA LYS A 267 13.86 26.80 6.69
C LYS A 267 12.91 25.84 7.37
N CYS A 268 11.64 26.15 7.24
CA CYS A 268 10.56 25.29 7.64
C CYS A 268 10.33 24.16 6.62
N TYR A 269 9.72 23.07 7.05
CA TYR A 269 9.30 22.02 6.14
C TYR A 269 7.80 22.08 5.89
N ILE A 270 7.38 21.79 4.67
CA ILE A 270 5.98 21.48 4.38
C ILE A 270 5.66 20.18 5.12
N PRO A 271 4.62 20.11 5.98
CA PRO A 271 4.27 18.86 6.64
C PRO A 271 4.14 17.73 5.62
N SER A 272 4.88 16.64 5.82
CA SER A 272 4.99 15.55 4.84
C SER A 272 3.63 14.98 4.44
N PHE A 273 2.68 14.96 5.38
CA PHE A 273 1.30 14.55 5.12
C PHE A 273 0.61 15.43 4.06
N ILE A 274 0.77 16.77 4.17
CA ILE A 274 0.22 17.72 3.18
C ILE A 274 0.99 17.60 1.86
N ALA A 275 2.32 17.55 1.91
CA ALA A 275 3.14 17.47 0.71
C ALA A 275 2.79 16.23 -0.14
N VAL A 276 2.70 15.07 0.49
CA VAL A 276 2.37 13.80 -0.20
C VAL A 276 0.92 13.80 -0.68
N ALA A 277 -0.04 14.15 0.19
CA ALA A 277 -1.45 14.13 -0.18
C ALA A 277 -1.78 15.18 -1.25
N GLY A 278 -1.24 16.38 -1.12
CA GLY A 278 -1.42 17.46 -2.10
C GLY A 278 -0.84 17.07 -3.46
N LEU A 279 0.41 16.61 -3.48
CA LEU A 279 1.06 16.20 -4.71
C LEU A 279 0.37 15.01 -5.40
N HIS A 280 -0.14 14.06 -4.62
CA HIS A 280 -0.85 12.90 -5.17
C HIS A 280 -2.18 13.30 -5.84
N ASN A 281 -2.87 14.32 -5.32
CA ASN A 281 -4.15 14.76 -5.85
C ASN A 281 -4.03 15.81 -6.96
N HIS A 282 -2.89 16.49 -7.06
CA HIS A 282 -2.55 17.40 -8.16
C HIS A 282 -2.28 16.61 -9.44
#